data_8f66f71fcda446f012d15e89358dbfcb
#
_entry.id   8f66f71fcda446f012d15e89358dbfcb
#
_cell.length_a   1.000
_cell.length_b   1.000
_cell.length_c   1.000
_cell.angle_alpha   90.00
_cell.angle_beta   90.00
_cell.angle_gamma   90.00
#
_symmetry.space_group_name_H-M   'P 1'
#
loop_
_entity.id
_entity.type
_entity.pdbx_description
1 polymer ?
#
loop_
_entity_poly.entity_id
_entity_poly.type
_entity_poly.pdbx_seq_one_letter_code
_entity_poly.pdbx_strand_id
1 'polypeptide(L)'
;MLPVGLLGAPVLLTTATIALASAAHADNKRLNDGVVANVYTVQQQAGCTNDVRISPQLQLAAEWHARDVLNNRALDGDIGSDGSSPQDRANASGYNGHVQETVAINPAMAISGIELINRWYNDPADRAVMANCANSQIGVWSENSPDRTVVVAVYGQPQNPPRPSRPDSRPPALGDRSDNVPLDPNPDYDASDELEYGLDWFAWILRGQYPPPAYPPK
;
A
#
# COMPACT_ATOMS: atom_id res chain seq x y z
N MET A 1 -43.08 53.70 -32.71
CA MET A 1 -41.76 53.10 -32.78
C MET A 1 -41.36 52.68 -31.37
N LEU A 2 -41.50 51.43 -31.04
CA LEU A 2 -41.13 50.78 -29.74
C LEU A 2 -39.86 49.95 -29.92
N PRO A 3 -38.85 50.01 -29.04
CA PRO A 3 -37.69 49.14 -29.11
C PRO A 3 -37.97 47.80 -28.39
N VAL A 4 -37.59 46.72 -29.08
CA VAL A 4 -37.64 45.35 -28.61
C VAL A 4 -36.44 45.13 -27.69
N GLY A 5 -36.71 44.81 -26.43
CA GLY A 5 -35.66 44.39 -25.46
C GLY A 5 -35.29 42.92 -25.63
N LEU A 6 -34.01 42.63 -25.86
CA LEU A 6 -33.44 41.27 -25.81
C LEU A 6 -33.20 40.90 -24.34
N LEU A 7 -33.91 39.89 -23.87
CA LEU A 7 -33.63 39.20 -22.61
C LEU A 7 -32.59 38.12 -22.85
N GLY A 8 -31.36 38.36 -22.40
CA GLY A 8 -30.29 37.36 -22.33
C GLY A 8 -30.49 36.44 -21.11
N ALA A 9 -30.63 35.14 -21.34
CA ALA A 9 -30.67 34.15 -20.28
C ALA A 9 -29.22 33.77 -19.80
N PRO A 10 -28.96 33.70 -18.51
CA PRO A 10 -27.65 33.23 -18.02
C PRO A 10 -27.53 31.72 -18.16
N VAL A 11 -26.50 31.27 -18.84
CA VAL A 11 -26.08 29.84 -18.89
C VAL A 11 -25.35 29.52 -17.59
N LEU A 12 -25.98 28.69 -16.75
CA LEU A 12 -25.37 28.11 -15.57
C LEU A 12 -24.48 26.93 -16.01
N LEU A 13 -23.17 27.15 -16.08
CA LEU A 13 -22.18 26.07 -16.12
C LEU A 13 -22.01 25.49 -14.71
N THR A 14 -22.62 24.36 -14.43
CA THR A 14 -22.37 23.59 -13.21
C THR A 14 -21.10 22.72 -13.38
N THR A 15 -20.11 22.99 -12.56
CA THR A 15 -18.84 22.27 -12.49
C THR A 15 -19.00 20.91 -11.82
N ALA A 16 -18.92 19.83 -12.60
CA ALA A 16 -18.91 18.44 -12.11
C ALA A 16 -17.46 17.91 -12.05
N THR A 17 -16.60 18.46 -11.17
CA THR A 17 -15.18 18.09 -11.11
C THR A 17 -14.70 17.52 -9.77
N ILE A 18 -15.60 17.30 -8.79
CA ILE A 18 -15.17 16.93 -7.42
C ILE A 18 -15.19 15.39 -7.16
N ALA A 19 -15.88 14.60 -7.96
CA ALA A 19 -16.07 13.16 -7.68
C ALA A 19 -14.89 12.25 -8.09
N LEU A 20 -14.07 12.63 -9.08
CA LEU A 20 -13.00 11.79 -9.59
C LEU A 20 -11.75 11.71 -8.68
N ALA A 21 -11.46 12.78 -7.93
CA ALA A 21 -10.29 12.81 -7.04
C ALA A 21 -10.44 11.90 -5.81
N SER A 22 -11.65 11.70 -5.31
CA SER A 22 -11.91 10.88 -4.13
C SER A 22 -11.76 9.38 -4.42
N ALA A 23 -12.14 8.92 -5.60
CA ALA A 23 -12.02 7.52 -6.00
C ALA A 23 -10.56 7.08 -6.15
N ALA A 24 -9.72 7.88 -6.81
CA ALA A 24 -8.30 7.57 -7.00
C ALA A 24 -7.53 7.46 -5.67
N HIS A 25 -7.84 8.30 -4.68
CA HIS A 25 -7.22 8.20 -3.35
C HIS A 25 -7.66 6.97 -2.56
N ALA A 26 -8.90 6.54 -2.71
CA ALA A 26 -9.41 5.33 -2.06
C ALA A 26 -8.73 4.07 -2.64
N ASP A 27 -8.58 3.99 -3.95
CA ASP A 27 -7.92 2.87 -4.63
C ASP A 27 -6.43 2.78 -4.26
N ASN A 28 -5.73 3.91 -4.18
CA ASN A 28 -4.33 3.95 -3.76
C ASN A 28 -4.16 3.50 -2.30
N LYS A 29 -5.05 3.93 -1.40
CA LYS A 29 -5.01 3.47 -0.01
C LYS A 29 -5.20 1.96 0.09
N ARG A 30 -6.16 1.40 -0.62
CA ARG A 30 -6.42 -0.06 -0.64
C ARG A 30 -5.22 -0.84 -1.17
N LEU A 31 -4.61 -0.36 -2.27
CA LEU A 31 -3.40 -0.95 -2.82
C LEU A 31 -2.25 -0.95 -1.78
N ASN A 32 -2.03 0.20 -1.12
CA ASN A 32 -0.98 0.35 -0.12
C ASN A 32 -1.19 -0.58 1.08
N ASP A 33 -2.42 -0.65 1.61
CA ASP A 33 -2.78 -1.54 2.72
C ASP A 33 -2.60 -3.01 2.32
N GLY A 34 -2.99 -3.38 1.10
CA GLY A 34 -2.79 -4.71 0.53
C GLY A 34 -1.31 -5.10 0.43
N VAL A 35 -0.43 -4.18 0.07
CA VAL A 35 1.03 -4.42 0.06
C VAL A 35 1.52 -4.75 1.48
N VAL A 36 1.12 -3.98 2.49
CA VAL A 36 1.51 -4.24 3.88
C VAL A 36 1.07 -5.63 4.34
N ALA A 37 -0.17 -6.02 4.05
CA ALA A 37 -0.71 -7.34 4.40
C ALA A 37 0.05 -8.48 3.71
N ASN A 38 0.41 -8.31 2.44
CA ASN A 38 1.17 -9.31 1.70
C ASN A 38 2.62 -9.42 2.21
N VAL A 39 3.28 -8.32 2.53
CA VAL A 39 4.61 -8.33 3.13
C VAL A 39 4.58 -9.07 4.47
N TYR A 40 3.60 -8.81 5.32
CA TYR A 40 3.39 -9.57 6.55
C TYR A 40 3.26 -11.08 6.27
N THR A 41 2.47 -11.47 5.27
CA THR A 41 2.31 -12.88 4.87
C THR A 41 3.63 -13.50 4.42
N VAL A 42 4.41 -12.80 3.59
CA VAL A 42 5.73 -13.25 3.12
C VAL A 42 6.69 -13.45 4.30
N GLN A 43 6.71 -12.53 5.26
CA GLN A 43 7.53 -12.65 6.47
C GLN A 43 7.11 -13.84 7.33
N GLN A 44 5.81 -14.05 7.55
CA GLN A 44 5.33 -15.22 8.29
C GLN A 44 5.75 -16.55 7.62
N GLN A 45 5.71 -16.60 6.30
CA GLN A 45 6.17 -17.78 5.54
C GLN A 45 7.69 -17.97 5.61
N ALA A 46 8.45 -16.88 5.75
CA ALA A 46 9.88 -16.93 6.00
C ALA A 46 10.24 -17.32 7.44
N GLY A 47 9.25 -17.53 8.31
CA GLY A 47 9.43 -17.90 9.71
C GLY A 47 9.62 -16.72 10.66
N CYS A 48 9.31 -15.51 10.24
CA CYS A 48 9.32 -14.33 11.11
C CYS A 48 8.20 -14.42 12.15
N THR A 49 8.48 -13.97 13.36
CA THR A 49 7.53 -14.00 14.48
C THR A 49 7.09 -12.60 14.93
N ASN A 50 7.59 -11.57 14.28
CA ASN A 50 7.26 -10.17 14.57
C ASN A 50 6.16 -9.67 13.64
N ASP A 51 5.41 -8.67 14.12
CA ASP A 51 4.46 -7.93 13.29
C ASP A 51 5.20 -6.93 12.39
N VAL A 52 4.60 -6.66 11.22
CA VAL A 52 4.98 -5.54 10.35
C VAL A 52 4.10 -4.35 10.70
N ARG A 53 4.69 -3.22 11.10
CA ARG A 53 3.96 -2.02 11.51
C ARG A 53 4.14 -0.89 10.51
N ILE A 54 3.07 -0.19 10.20
CA ILE A 54 3.14 1.00 9.37
C ILE A 54 3.88 2.12 10.14
N SER A 55 4.87 2.73 9.49
CA SER A 55 5.59 3.90 9.98
C SER A 55 5.24 5.13 9.14
N PRO A 56 4.68 6.18 9.74
CA PRO A 56 4.39 7.42 9.01
C PRO A 56 5.64 8.05 8.38
N GLN A 57 6.81 7.91 9.01
CA GLN A 57 8.06 8.43 8.47
C GLN A 57 8.47 7.67 7.21
N LEU A 58 8.39 6.33 7.23
CA LEU A 58 8.69 5.52 6.05
C LEU A 58 7.66 5.75 4.94
N GLN A 59 6.40 5.96 5.30
CA GLN A 59 5.36 6.31 4.34
C GLN A 59 5.64 7.64 3.65
N LEU A 60 6.12 8.63 4.40
CA LEU A 60 6.55 9.93 3.84
C LEU A 60 7.76 9.79 2.91
N ALA A 61 8.74 8.96 3.27
CA ALA A 61 9.89 8.67 2.41
C ALA A 61 9.46 7.98 1.11
N ALA A 62 8.54 7.01 1.19
CA ALA A 62 7.94 6.34 0.04
C ALA A 62 7.16 7.32 -0.86
N GLU A 63 6.39 8.24 -0.25
CA GLU A 63 5.64 9.27 -0.97
C GLU A 63 6.56 10.17 -1.80
N TRP A 64 7.64 10.67 -1.21
CA TRP A 64 8.59 11.51 -1.92
C TRP A 64 9.17 10.81 -3.14
N HIS A 65 9.59 9.55 -2.98
CA HIS A 65 10.18 8.81 -4.07
C HIS A 65 9.16 8.40 -5.14
N ALA A 66 7.96 7.97 -4.75
CA ALA A 66 6.91 7.63 -5.71
C ALA A 66 6.53 8.83 -6.60
N ARG A 67 6.45 10.02 -6.01
CA ARG A 67 6.20 11.25 -6.76
C ARG A 67 7.37 11.65 -7.67
N ASP A 68 8.58 11.50 -7.19
CA ASP A 68 9.78 11.77 -7.99
C ASP A 68 9.85 10.85 -9.21
N VAL A 69 9.72 9.54 -9.02
CA VAL A 69 9.72 8.55 -10.08
C VAL A 69 8.54 8.74 -11.05
N LEU A 70 7.35 9.13 -10.56
CA LEU A 70 6.22 9.42 -11.42
C LEU A 70 6.50 10.59 -12.36
N ASN A 71 7.11 11.67 -11.84
CA ASN A 71 7.37 12.90 -12.56
C ASN A 71 8.64 12.83 -13.42
N ASN A 72 9.58 11.96 -13.09
CA ASN A 72 10.85 11.79 -13.79
C ASN A 72 10.92 10.39 -14.43
N ARG A 73 10.63 10.32 -15.72
CA ARG A 73 10.56 9.04 -16.45
C ARG A 73 11.90 8.36 -16.69
N ALA A 74 13.01 9.05 -16.42
CA ALA A 74 14.34 8.47 -16.51
C ALA A 74 14.71 7.64 -15.28
N LEU A 75 13.94 7.75 -14.19
CA LEU A 75 14.14 6.95 -12.99
C LEU A 75 13.45 5.59 -13.13
N ASP A 76 14.19 4.54 -12.77
CA ASP A 76 13.75 3.13 -12.82
C ASP A 76 14.12 2.31 -11.57
N GLY A 77 14.79 2.92 -10.60
CA GLY A 77 15.29 2.26 -9.39
C GLY A 77 15.04 3.07 -8.13
N ASP A 78 15.87 2.81 -7.13
CA ASP A 78 15.77 3.34 -5.77
C ASP A 78 16.50 4.69 -5.55
N ILE A 79 17.23 5.19 -6.55
CA ILE A 79 17.92 6.49 -6.47
C ILE A 79 17.02 7.59 -7.01
N GLY A 80 16.85 8.64 -6.22
CA GLY A 80 16.05 9.80 -6.59
C GLY A 80 16.72 10.70 -7.63
N SER A 81 15.93 11.60 -8.25
CA SER A 81 16.43 12.56 -9.25
C SER A 81 17.47 13.55 -8.67
N ASP A 82 17.44 13.75 -7.38
CA ASP A 82 18.41 14.55 -6.61
C ASP A 82 19.64 13.74 -6.14
N GLY A 83 19.72 12.45 -6.50
CA GLY A 83 20.75 11.52 -6.08
C GLY A 83 20.52 10.91 -4.69
N SER A 84 19.39 11.18 -4.04
CA SER A 84 19.09 10.62 -2.72
C SER A 84 18.87 9.10 -2.79
N SER A 85 19.46 8.39 -1.82
CA SER A 85 19.19 6.98 -1.56
C SER A 85 17.92 6.79 -0.71
N PRO A 86 17.37 5.56 -0.61
CA PRO A 86 16.28 5.26 0.33
C PRO A 86 16.63 5.66 1.77
N GLN A 87 17.89 5.46 2.18
CA GLN A 87 18.35 5.83 3.52
C GLN A 87 18.34 7.35 3.73
N ASP A 88 18.74 8.14 2.72
CA ASP A 88 18.73 9.60 2.83
C ASP A 88 17.31 10.13 2.99
N ARG A 89 16.35 9.60 2.21
CA ARG A 89 14.94 9.94 2.29
C ARG A 89 14.32 9.54 3.64
N ALA A 90 14.66 8.35 4.15
CA ALA A 90 14.21 7.89 5.45
C ALA A 90 14.75 8.79 6.58
N ASN A 91 16.03 9.16 6.54
CA ASN A 91 16.63 10.09 7.51
C ASN A 91 15.96 11.46 7.44
N ALA A 92 15.72 11.98 6.23
CA ALA A 92 15.05 13.27 6.02
C ALA A 92 13.60 13.28 6.52
N SER A 93 12.90 12.13 6.45
CA SER A 93 11.55 11.97 7.01
C SER A 93 11.53 11.80 8.54
N GLY A 94 12.70 11.74 9.18
CA GLY A 94 12.84 11.56 10.63
C GLY A 94 12.81 10.09 11.08
N TYR A 95 12.99 9.15 10.17
CA TYR A 95 13.12 7.73 10.53
C TYR A 95 14.53 7.44 11.06
N ASN A 96 14.61 6.76 12.21
CA ASN A 96 15.87 6.33 12.81
C ASN A 96 16.00 4.80 12.71
N GLY A 97 16.79 4.33 11.75
CA GLY A 97 17.04 2.92 11.53
C GLY A 97 17.56 2.66 10.13
N HIS A 98 17.95 1.42 9.87
CA HIS A 98 18.34 1.00 8.53
C HIS A 98 17.09 0.77 7.67
N VAL A 99 17.17 1.11 6.39
CA VAL A 99 16.06 0.90 5.45
C VAL A 99 16.50 0.17 4.19
N GLN A 100 15.53 -0.50 3.58
CA GLN A 100 15.58 -1.09 2.24
C GLN A 100 14.32 -0.63 1.49
N GLU A 101 14.32 -0.75 0.18
CA GLU A 101 13.19 -0.29 -0.64
C GLU A 101 12.91 -1.25 -1.78
N THR A 102 11.65 -1.34 -2.19
CA THR A 102 11.22 -1.94 -3.45
C THR A 102 10.40 -0.93 -4.24
N VAL A 103 10.63 -0.87 -5.55
CA VAL A 103 9.96 0.05 -6.46
C VAL A 103 9.30 -0.74 -7.58
N ALA A 104 8.05 -0.42 -7.89
CA ALA A 104 7.38 -0.94 -9.06
C ALA A 104 6.86 0.20 -9.94
N ILE A 105 7.15 0.10 -11.21
CA ILE A 105 6.68 1.02 -12.25
C ILE A 105 5.82 0.23 -13.22
N ASN A 106 4.59 0.67 -13.42
CA ASN A 106 3.65 0.06 -14.36
C ASN A 106 3.27 1.06 -15.46
N PRO A 107 3.40 0.72 -16.76
CA PRO A 107 3.06 1.61 -17.87
C PRO A 107 1.53 1.65 -18.11
N ALA A 108 0.73 1.83 -17.05
CA ALA A 108 -0.71 1.96 -17.08
C ALA A 108 -1.17 2.79 -15.88
N MET A 109 -2.40 3.27 -15.92
CA MET A 109 -2.99 4.12 -14.88
C MET A 109 -3.14 3.40 -13.53
N ALA A 110 -3.17 2.06 -13.52
CA ALA A 110 -3.29 1.24 -12.32
C ALA A 110 -2.48 -0.05 -12.44
N ILE A 111 -2.12 -0.62 -11.31
CA ILE A 111 -1.58 -1.97 -11.17
C ILE A 111 -2.41 -2.71 -10.13
N SER A 112 -2.72 -3.98 -10.38
CA SER A 112 -3.37 -4.80 -9.36
C SER A 112 -2.37 -5.18 -8.26
N GLY A 113 -2.86 -5.31 -7.02
CA GLY A 113 -2.02 -5.75 -5.90
C GLY A 113 -1.37 -7.11 -6.14
N ILE A 114 -2.08 -8.03 -6.80
CA ILE A 114 -1.56 -9.36 -7.17
C ILE A 114 -0.38 -9.24 -8.15
N GLU A 115 -0.52 -8.44 -9.20
CA GLU A 115 0.55 -8.25 -10.17
C GLU A 115 1.79 -7.61 -9.53
N LEU A 116 1.58 -6.60 -8.70
CA LEU A 116 2.64 -5.91 -7.97
C LEU A 116 3.43 -6.88 -7.08
N ILE A 117 2.74 -7.62 -6.23
CA ILE A 117 3.38 -8.57 -5.32
C ILE A 117 4.05 -9.71 -6.10
N ASN A 118 3.45 -10.20 -7.19
CA ASN A 118 4.08 -11.19 -8.05
C ASN A 118 5.41 -10.68 -8.64
N ARG A 119 5.50 -9.43 -9.06
CA ARG A 119 6.75 -8.85 -9.57
C ARG A 119 7.83 -8.90 -8.50
N TRP A 120 7.57 -8.34 -7.32
CA TRP A 120 8.54 -8.32 -6.22
C TRP A 120 8.87 -9.71 -5.67
N TYR A 121 7.88 -10.60 -5.58
CA TYR A 121 8.11 -11.95 -5.07
C TYR A 121 8.94 -12.82 -6.00
N ASN A 122 8.83 -12.63 -7.31
CA ASN A 122 9.61 -13.37 -8.31
C ASN A 122 10.98 -12.73 -8.59
N ASP A 123 11.21 -11.50 -8.16
CA ASP A 123 12.55 -10.91 -8.12
C ASP A 123 13.29 -11.37 -6.85
N PRO A 124 14.47 -12.02 -6.96
CA PRO A 124 15.18 -12.53 -5.79
C PRO A 124 15.62 -11.45 -4.81
N ALA A 125 15.96 -10.23 -5.29
CA ALA A 125 16.40 -9.11 -4.47
C ALA A 125 15.23 -8.52 -3.69
N ASP A 126 14.12 -8.21 -4.38
CA ASP A 126 12.91 -7.69 -3.75
C ASP A 126 12.32 -8.68 -2.76
N ARG A 127 12.28 -9.97 -3.12
CA ARG A 127 11.82 -11.02 -2.22
C ARG A 127 12.67 -11.12 -0.95
N ALA A 128 13.98 -10.97 -1.08
CA ALA A 128 14.86 -11.00 0.09
C ALA A 128 14.60 -9.80 1.02
N VAL A 129 14.27 -8.63 0.47
CA VAL A 129 13.84 -7.46 1.24
C VAL A 129 12.52 -7.71 1.95
N MET A 130 11.51 -8.21 1.22
CA MET A 130 10.18 -8.52 1.77
C MET A 130 10.24 -9.56 2.90
N ALA A 131 11.04 -10.63 2.73
CA ALA A 131 11.15 -11.76 3.65
C ALA A 131 12.06 -11.50 4.86
N ASN A 132 12.71 -10.34 4.92
CA ASN A 132 13.67 -10.04 5.97
C ASN A 132 12.96 -9.70 7.30
N CYS A 133 13.07 -10.60 8.29
CA CYS A 133 12.45 -10.44 9.60
C CYS A 133 12.92 -9.20 10.38
N ALA A 134 14.07 -8.63 10.06
CA ALA A 134 14.53 -7.38 10.67
C ALA A 134 13.69 -6.17 10.22
N ASN A 135 13.03 -6.26 9.07
CA ASN A 135 12.14 -5.24 8.51
C ASN A 135 10.77 -5.27 9.23
N SER A 136 10.73 -4.79 10.47
CA SER A 136 9.53 -4.79 11.31
C SER A 136 8.64 -3.55 11.14
N GLN A 137 9.06 -2.61 10.32
CA GLN A 137 8.29 -1.41 9.96
C GLN A 137 8.27 -1.23 8.45
N ILE A 138 7.17 -0.64 7.95
CA ILE A 138 7.00 -0.41 6.52
C ILE A 138 6.27 0.92 6.28
N GLY A 139 6.59 1.57 5.17
CA GLY A 139 5.79 2.64 4.60
C GLY A 139 5.57 2.36 3.13
N VAL A 140 4.33 2.43 2.67
CA VAL A 140 3.96 2.19 1.28
C VAL A 140 3.26 3.41 0.72
N TRP A 141 3.61 3.76 -0.51
CA TRP A 141 2.93 4.81 -1.24
C TRP A 141 2.81 4.47 -2.72
N SER A 142 1.67 4.82 -3.29
CA SER A 142 1.40 4.70 -4.72
C SER A 142 0.92 6.01 -5.30
N GLU A 143 1.40 6.32 -6.51
CA GLU A 143 1.01 7.49 -7.30
C GLU A 143 0.68 7.07 -8.73
N ASN A 144 -0.35 7.70 -9.29
CA ASN A 144 -0.88 7.36 -10.60
C ASN A 144 -0.89 8.57 -11.55
N SER A 145 -0.58 8.32 -12.81
CA SER A 145 -0.91 9.19 -13.94
C SER A 145 -1.70 8.38 -14.98
N PRO A 146 -2.28 8.99 -16.02
CA PRO A 146 -3.06 8.26 -17.02
C PRO A 146 -2.32 7.10 -17.70
N ASP A 147 -1.00 7.14 -17.72
CA ASP A 147 -0.14 6.19 -18.45
C ASP A 147 0.98 5.59 -17.60
N ARG A 148 0.97 5.82 -16.28
CA ARG A 148 1.99 5.30 -15.38
C ARG A 148 1.49 5.23 -13.95
N THR A 149 1.74 4.11 -13.30
CA THR A 149 1.61 3.92 -11.85
C THR A 149 2.98 3.63 -11.27
N VAL A 150 3.28 4.25 -10.14
CA VAL A 150 4.49 3.99 -9.35
C VAL A 150 4.07 3.57 -7.95
N VAL A 151 4.63 2.46 -7.47
CA VAL A 151 4.44 2.01 -6.09
C VAL A 151 5.81 1.85 -5.45
N VAL A 152 5.98 2.44 -4.29
CA VAL A 152 7.21 2.37 -3.48
C VAL A 152 6.87 1.81 -2.12
N ALA A 153 7.62 0.80 -1.69
CA ALA A 153 7.58 0.29 -0.32
C ALA A 153 8.96 0.43 0.33
N VAL A 154 9.03 1.18 1.42
CA VAL A 154 10.24 1.38 2.23
C VAL A 154 10.12 0.52 3.48
N TYR A 155 11.07 -0.37 3.67
CA TYR A 155 11.14 -1.32 4.78
C TYR A 155 12.15 -0.84 5.81
N GLY A 156 11.77 -0.84 7.08
CA GLY A 156 12.57 -0.28 8.14
C GLY A 156 12.94 -1.27 9.24
N GLN A 157 14.20 -1.17 9.65
CA GLN A 157 14.77 -1.84 10.82
C GLN A 157 15.01 -0.80 11.90
N PRO A 158 14.11 -0.63 12.88
CA PRO A 158 14.27 0.38 13.92
C PRO A 158 15.52 0.12 14.76
N GLN A 159 16.25 1.16 15.13
CA GLN A 159 17.45 1.04 15.98
C GLN A 159 17.15 0.41 17.34
N ASN A 160 15.94 0.65 17.85
CA ASN A 160 15.43 0.02 19.05
C ASN A 160 14.20 -0.79 18.69
N PRO A 161 14.36 -2.07 18.26
CA PRO A 161 13.22 -2.90 17.95
C PRO A 161 12.30 -2.99 19.18
N PRO A 162 10.97 -3.01 18.97
CA PRO A 162 10.04 -3.23 20.07
C PRO A 162 10.46 -4.48 20.82
N ARG A 163 10.63 -4.36 22.15
CA ARG A 163 10.91 -5.53 22.98
C ARG A 163 9.78 -6.53 22.74
N PRO A 164 10.07 -7.81 22.42
CA PRO A 164 9.00 -8.80 22.25
C PRO A 164 8.07 -8.69 23.45
N SER A 165 6.79 -8.49 23.19
CA SER A 165 5.79 -8.47 24.26
C SER A 165 5.92 -9.80 24.95
N ARG A 166 6.34 -9.79 26.23
CA ARG A 166 6.34 -10.99 27.06
C ARG A 166 4.91 -11.52 26.97
N PRO A 167 4.68 -12.79 26.64
CA PRO A 167 3.34 -13.32 26.70
C PRO A 167 2.84 -13.05 28.12
N ASP A 168 1.87 -12.16 28.26
CA ASP A 168 1.21 -11.97 29.53
C ASP A 168 0.57 -13.31 29.86
N SER A 169 1.11 -13.96 30.88
CA SER A 169 0.65 -15.26 31.38
C SER A 169 -0.71 -15.13 32.10
N ARG A 170 -1.43 -14.04 31.81
CA ARG A 170 -2.79 -13.84 32.26
C ARG A 170 -3.74 -14.21 31.12
N PRO A 171 -4.60 -15.22 31.30
CA PRO A 171 -5.68 -15.46 30.34
C PRO A 171 -6.45 -14.16 30.15
N PRO A 172 -6.81 -13.76 28.92
CA PRO A 172 -7.66 -12.59 28.73
C PRO A 172 -8.93 -12.80 29.52
N ALA A 173 -9.23 -11.87 30.43
CA ALA A 173 -10.53 -11.83 31.08
C ALA A 173 -11.57 -11.70 29.97
N LEU A 174 -12.52 -12.65 29.92
CA LEU A 174 -13.69 -12.58 29.03
C LEU A 174 -14.40 -11.25 29.30
N GLY A 175 -14.12 -10.23 28.52
CA GLY A 175 -14.73 -8.91 28.66
C GLY A 175 -13.93 -7.73 28.15
N ASP A 176 -12.62 -7.89 27.91
CA ASP A 176 -11.80 -6.80 27.35
C ASP A 176 -11.49 -7.08 25.89
N ARG A 177 -12.54 -7.10 25.07
CA ARG A 177 -12.43 -6.85 23.65
C ARG A 177 -12.29 -5.35 23.49
N SER A 178 -11.08 -4.83 23.52
CA SER A 178 -10.83 -3.54 22.88
C SER A 178 -10.88 -3.78 21.37
N ASP A 179 -12.11 -3.76 20.87
CA ASP A 179 -12.46 -3.84 19.46
C ASP A 179 -12.02 -2.54 18.76
N ASN A 180 -10.71 -2.34 18.64
CA ASN A 180 -10.12 -1.34 17.78
C ASN A 180 -9.70 -1.92 16.42
N VAL A 181 -10.26 -3.05 16.02
CA VAL A 181 -10.41 -3.39 14.63
C VAL A 181 -11.72 -2.73 14.20
N PRO A 182 -11.73 -1.73 13.32
CA PRO A 182 -12.95 -1.28 12.71
C PRO A 182 -13.56 -2.52 12.02
N LEU A 183 -14.60 -3.09 12.62
CA LEU A 183 -15.49 -3.96 11.88
C LEU A 183 -15.96 -3.11 10.71
N ASP A 184 -15.74 -3.58 9.50
CA ASP A 184 -16.36 -2.99 8.33
C ASP A 184 -17.88 -2.97 8.60
N PRO A 185 -18.49 -1.79 8.76
CA PRO A 185 -19.89 -1.71 9.17
C PRO A 185 -20.85 -2.13 8.06
N ASN A 186 -20.32 -2.50 6.90
CA ASN A 186 -21.14 -2.83 5.75
C ASN A 186 -20.45 -3.86 4.86
N PRO A 187 -20.73 -5.16 5.01
CA PRO A 187 -20.29 -6.16 4.04
C PRO A 187 -21.15 -6.02 2.77
N ASP A 188 -21.07 -4.87 2.13
CA ASP A 188 -21.61 -4.72 0.80
C ASP A 188 -20.67 -5.45 -0.15
N TYR A 189 -21.16 -6.45 -0.83
CA TYR A 189 -20.56 -7.14 -1.96
C TYR A 189 -20.26 -6.11 -3.06
N ASP A 190 -19.23 -5.32 -2.85
CA ASP A 190 -18.66 -4.51 -3.92
C ASP A 190 -17.44 -5.25 -4.51
N ALA A 191 -16.91 -4.74 -5.61
CA ALA A 191 -15.73 -5.32 -6.25
C ALA A 191 -14.48 -5.37 -5.34
N SER A 192 -14.56 -4.85 -4.09
CA SER A 192 -13.51 -4.95 -3.08
C SER A 192 -13.42 -6.32 -2.45
N ASP A 193 -14.55 -7.04 -2.29
CA ASP A 193 -14.58 -8.39 -1.76
C ASP A 193 -13.90 -9.38 -2.70
N GLU A 194 -13.99 -9.16 -4.01
CA GLU A 194 -13.27 -9.96 -5.00
C GLU A 194 -11.75 -9.71 -4.95
N LEU A 195 -11.33 -8.51 -4.56
CA LEU A 195 -9.91 -8.19 -4.38
C LEU A 195 -9.37 -8.76 -3.06
N GLU A 196 -10.12 -8.72 -1.97
CA GLU A 196 -9.76 -9.40 -0.72
C GLU A 196 -9.69 -10.91 -0.92
N TYR A 197 -10.68 -11.49 -1.62
CA TYR A 197 -10.63 -12.90 -1.99
C TYR A 197 -9.43 -13.23 -2.89
N GLY A 198 -9.06 -12.33 -3.80
CA GLY A 198 -7.87 -12.46 -4.62
C GLY A 198 -6.57 -12.45 -3.80
N LEU A 199 -6.50 -11.69 -2.71
CA LEU A 199 -5.36 -11.67 -1.79
C LEU A 199 -5.29 -12.96 -0.96
N ASP A 200 -6.40 -13.46 -0.47
CA ASP A 200 -6.49 -14.76 0.20
C ASP A 200 -6.09 -15.91 -0.72
N TRP A 201 -6.48 -15.86 -1.99
CA TRP A 201 -6.10 -16.84 -3.00
C TRP A 201 -4.58 -16.84 -3.26
N PHE A 202 -3.94 -15.67 -3.27
CA PHE A 202 -2.49 -15.57 -3.41
C PHE A 202 -1.74 -16.21 -2.23
N ALA A 203 -2.26 -16.07 -1.01
CA ALA A 203 -1.73 -16.75 0.16
C ALA A 203 -1.77 -18.29 0.03
N TRP A 204 -2.76 -18.85 -0.68
CA TRP A 204 -2.85 -20.28 -0.97
C TRP A 204 -1.79 -20.74 -1.98
N ILE A 205 -1.53 -19.95 -3.03
CA ILE A 205 -0.44 -20.22 -3.98
C ILE A 205 0.90 -20.26 -3.27
N LEU A 206 1.18 -19.26 -2.44
CA LEU A 206 2.44 -19.16 -1.70
C LEU A 206 2.64 -20.34 -0.72
N ARG A 207 1.56 -20.91 -0.20
CA ARG A 207 1.61 -22.12 0.66
C ARG A 207 1.73 -23.41 -0.13
N GLY A 208 1.80 -23.37 -1.46
CA GLY A 208 1.82 -24.56 -2.32
C GLY A 208 0.50 -25.36 -2.30
N GLN A 209 -0.60 -24.75 -1.86
CA GLN A 209 -1.92 -25.39 -1.74
C GLN A 209 -2.85 -24.83 -2.83
N TYR A 210 -2.55 -25.10 -4.08
CA TYR A 210 -3.39 -24.72 -5.20
C TYR A 210 -4.04 -25.98 -5.82
N PRO A 211 -5.34 -25.93 -6.20
CA PRO A 211 -6.31 -24.83 -6.09
C PRO A 211 -6.78 -24.60 -4.66
N PRO A 212 -7.19 -23.34 -4.32
CA PRO A 212 -7.78 -23.05 -3.02
C PRO A 212 -9.10 -23.81 -2.85
N PRO A 213 -9.50 -24.11 -1.61
CA PRO A 213 -10.80 -24.71 -1.36
C PRO A 213 -11.92 -23.83 -1.92
N ALA A 214 -12.98 -24.46 -2.45
CA ALA A 214 -14.11 -23.72 -3.02
C ALA A 214 -14.71 -22.75 -1.98
N TYR A 215 -14.90 -21.51 -2.40
CA TYR A 215 -15.54 -20.49 -1.59
C TYR A 215 -16.96 -20.23 -2.11
N PRO A 216 -17.97 -20.03 -1.25
CA PRO A 216 -17.94 -20.22 0.22
C PRO A 216 -17.86 -21.71 0.59
N PRO A 217 -17.28 -22.05 1.77
CA PRO A 217 -17.27 -23.42 2.24
C PRO A 217 -18.72 -23.91 2.37
N LYS A 218 -19.02 -25.09 1.81
CA LYS A 218 -20.35 -25.70 1.85
C LYS A 218 -20.67 -26.21 3.22
#